data_529dc899c079bd190ae1c08462586d5d
#
_entry.id   529dc899c079bd190ae1c08462586d5d
#
_cell.length_a   1.000
_cell.length_b   1.000
_cell.length_c   1.000
_cell.angle_alpha   90.00
_cell.angle_beta   90.00
_cell.angle_gamma   90.00
#
_symmetry.space_group_name_H-M   'P 1'
#
loop_
_entity.id
_entity.type
_entity.pdbx_description
1 polymer ?
#
loop_
_entity_poly.entity_id
_entity_poly.type
_entity_poly.pdbx_seq_one_letter_code
_entity_poly.pdbx_strand_id
1 'polypeptide(L)'
;MNKHSLSAEARRKTLLSIVLGVICVIYVLPVLTVVINSFKLNTYVKTDTFALPNAESFAGWSNFIKGLTFGNYPFLKSAGYSLFITIVSTALLLLCTSMAAWYIARVDSKFCRMVYYLCIFSMVVPFQMVMFTLSKTADTLKLNTPWPLPINYLGFGAGLAIFMFVGFVKSIPLEIEEAAAIDGCGPLRTYFSVVLPMLRPTMISVGILEIMWVWNDYLLPYLVLDRTKYMTIPIHIQYLKGSYGTVDLGATMALILLSIIPVIVFYLLCQKYIIKGVAAGAVKG
;
A
#
# COMPACT_ATOMS: atom_id res chain seq x y z
N MET A 1 34.96 -33.21 9.58
CA MET A 1 34.04 -32.16 9.97
C MET A 1 33.80 -32.27 11.48
N ASN A 2 34.29 -31.31 12.26
CA ASN A 2 34.43 -31.41 13.72
C ASN A 2 33.08 -31.34 14.43
N LYS A 3 32.73 -32.29 15.32
CA LYS A 3 31.50 -32.30 16.15
C LYS A 3 31.31 -31.01 16.95
N HIS A 4 32.38 -30.31 17.31
CA HIS A 4 32.31 -29.01 18.02
C HIS A 4 31.82 -27.86 17.14
N SER A 5 32.11 -27.85 15.84
CA SER A 5 31.62 -26.80 14.93
C SER A 5 30.12 -26.94 14.64
N LEU A 6 29.62 -28.17 14.52
CA LEU A 6 28.19 -28.48 14.37
C LEU A 6 27.38 -28.07 15.59
N SER A 7 27.93 -28.25 16.82
CA SER A 7 27.24 -27.82 18.04
C SER A 7 27.19 -26.29 18.20
N ALA A 8 28.24 -25.59 17.82
CA ALA A 8 28.28 -24.12 17.84
C ALA A 8 27.32 -23.51 16.80
N GLU A 9 27.25 -24.08 15.59
CA GLU A 9 26.30 -23.65 14.55
C GLU A 9 24.84 -23.90 14.94
N ALA A 10 24.55 -25.06 15.56
CA ALA A 10 23.23 -25.37 16.07
C ALA A 10 22.80 -24.37 17.16
N ARG A 11 23.69 -24.07 18.14
CA ARG A 11 23.41 -23.06 19.19
C ARG A 11 23.16 -21.67 18.59
N ARG A 12 23.93 -21.25 17.59
CA ARG A 12 23.73 -19.96 16.90
C ARG A 12 22.37 -19.92 16.19
N LYS A 13 21.96 -20.97 15.50
CA LYS A 13 20.65 -21.09 14.84
C LYS A 13 19.53 -21.00 15.87
N THR A 14 19.64 -21.72 17.00
CA THR A 14 18.66 -21.67 18.08
C THR A 14 18.57 -20.28 18.68
N LEU A 15 19.69 -19.62 18.97
CA LEU A 15 19.70 -18.26 19.51
C LEU A 15 19.05 -17.27 18.54
N LEU A 16 19.38 -17.33 17.24
CA LEU A 16 18.76 -16.50 16.21
C LEU A 16 17.24 -16.75 16.14
N SER A 17 16.80 -18.01 16.22
CA SER A 17 15.36 -18.34 16.21
C SER A 17 14.64 -17.77 17.42
N ILE A 18 15.25 -17.82 18.61
CA ILE A 18 14.68 -17.22 19.84
C ILE A 18 14.58 -15.70 19.68
N VAL A 19 15.66 -15.04 19.24
CA VAL A 19 15.68 -13.58 19.03
C VAL A 19 14.61 -13.17 18.02
N LEU A 20 14.52 -13.87 16.89
CA LEU A 20 13.48 -13.62 15.88
C LEU A 20 12.07 -13.87 16.44
N GLY A 21 11.90 -14.93 17.24
CA GLY A 21 10.62 -15.20 17.91
C GLY A 21 10.20 -14.08 18.86
N VAL A 22 11.11 -13.55 19.68
CA VAL A 22 10.85 -12.40 20.56
C VAL A 22 10.48 -11.16 19.74
N ILE A 23 11.22 -10.89 18.68
CA ILE A 23 10.92 -9.77 17.77
C ILE A 23 9.52 -9.94 17.16
N CYS A 24 9.16 -11.13 16.67
CA CYS A 24 7.82 -11.41 16.14
C CYS A 24 6.72 -11.15 17.16
N VAL A 25 6.89 -11.58 18.41
CA VAL A 25 5.93 -11.33 19.49
C VAL A 25 5.75 -9.81 19.70
N ILE A 26 6.84 -9.05 19.77
CA ILE A 26 6.79 -7.59 19.95
C ILE A 26 6.02 -6.93 18.80
N TYR A 27 6.23 -7.36 17.55
CA TYR A 27 5.52 -6.80 16.38
C TYR A 27 4.03 -7.19 16.33
N VAL A 28 3.66 -8.34 16.91
CA VAL A 28 2.26 -8.79 16.95
C VAL A 28 1.47 -8.14 18.10
N LEU A 29 2.14 -7.71 19.18
CA LEU A 29 1.49 -7.09 20.35
C LEU A 29 0.53 -5.93 20.00
N PRO A 30 0.88 -4.96 19.15
CA PRO A 30 -0.03 -3.88 18.78
C PRO A 30 -1.32 -4.38 18.11
N VAL A 31 -1.21 -5.40 17.27
CA VAL A 31 -2.36 -6.01 16.59
C VAL A 31 -3.24 -6.75 17.60
N LEU A 32 -2.64 -7.51 18.52
CA LEU A 32 -3.37 -8.17 19.60
C LEU A 32 -4.08 -7.15 20.50
N THR A 33 -3.45 -6.02 20.79
CA THR A 33 -4.08 -4.93 21.58
C THR A 33 -5.33 -4.40 20.87
N VAL A 34 -5.27 -4.20 19.54
CA VAL A 34 -6.44 -3.78 18.75
C VAL A 34 -7.54 -4.84 18.83
N VAL A 35 -7.20 -6.12 18.63
CA VAL A 35 -8.17 -7.24 18.72
C VAL A 35 -8.83 -7.29 20.10
N ILE A 36 -8.05 -7.29 21.18
CA ILE A 36 -8.56 -7.34 22.55
C ILE A 36 -9.50 -6.16 22.83
N ASN A 37 -9.09 -4.95 22.47
CA ASN A 37 -9.86 -3.73 22.76
C ASN A 37 -11.06 -3.52 21.84
N SER A 38 -11.11 -4.16 20.67
CA SER A 38 -12.31 -4.14 19.83
C SER A 38 -13.53 -4.82 20.48
N PHE A 39 -13.31 -5.69 21.46
CA PHE A 39 -14.35 -6.39 22.20
C PHE A 39 -14.61 -5.81 23.60
N LYS A 40 -13.99 -4.66 23.98
CA LYS A 40 -14.17 -4.04 25.30
C LYS A 40 -15.06 -2.82 25.26
N LEU A 41 -15.75 -2.58 26.36
CA LEU A 41 -16.46 -1.31 26.61
C LEU A 41 -15.45 -0.15 26.62
N ASN A 42 -15.87 1.01 26.12
CA ASN A 42 -15.02 2.19 25.93
C ASN A 42 -14.24 2.62 27.19
N THR A 43 -14.86 2.50 28.36
CA THR A 43 -14.19 2.80 29.65
C THR A 43 -12.98 1.92 29.88
N TYR A 44 -13.14 0.60 29.71
CA TYR A 44 -12.07 -0.37 29.94
C TYR A 44 -10.97 -0.35 28.86
N VAL A 45 -11.26 0.15 27.67
CA VAL A 45 -10.20 0.43 26.68
C VAL A 45 -9.22 1.47 27.19
N LYS A 46 -9.68 2.42 28.03
CA LYS A 46 -8.84 3.50 28.59
C LYS A 46 -8.10 3.06 29.86
N THR A 47 -8.76 2.31 30.73
CA THR A 47 -8.20 1.95 32.06
C THR A 47 -7.36 0.67 32.02
N ASP A 48 -7.76 -0.31 31.22
CA ASP A 48 -7.17 -1.65 31.21
C ASP A 48 -6.82 -2.12 29.80
N THR A 49 -6.08 -1.30 29.06
CA THR A 49 -5.77 -1.51 27.63
C THR A 49 -5.19 -2.89 27.31
N PHE A 50 -4.36 -3.45 28.18
CA PHE A 50 -3.66 -4.71 27.94
C PHE A 50 -4.32 -5.94 28.58
N ALA A 51 -5.32 -5.75 29.46
CA ALA A 51 -6.03 -6.86 30.08
C ALA A 51 -6.96 -7.55 29.07
N LEU A 52 -7.17 -8.85 29.22
CA LEU A 52 -8.19 -9.56 28.45
C LEU A 52 -9.60 -9.12 28.86
N PRO A 53 -10.58 -9.14 27.95
CA PRO A 53 -11.97 -8.87 28.29
C PRO A 53 -12.49 -9.86 29.35
N ASN A 54 -13.17 -9.34 30.37
CA ASN A 54 -13.85 -10.12 31.40
C ASN A 54 -15.36 -9.85 31.32
N ALA A 55 -16.16 -10.47 32.18
CA ALA A 55 -17.61 -10.34 32.18
C ALA A 55 -18.10 -8.89 32.31
N GLU A 56 -17.36 -8.01 33.00
CA GLU A 56 -17.71 -6.59 33.19
C GLU A 56 -17.27 -5.71 32.03
N SER A 57 -16.13 -6.04 31.38
CA SER A 57 -15.52 -5.23 30.32
C SER A 57 -15.93 -5.65 28.90
N PHE A 58 -16.53 -6.83 28.75
CA PHE A 58 -16.84 -7.39 27.43
C PHE A 58 -18.02 -6.70 26.76
N ALA A 59 -17.77 -6.10 25.60
CA ALA A 59 -18.77 -5.39 24.80
C ALA A 59 -19.44 -6.26 23.71
N GLY A 60 -19.01 -7.51 23.54
CA GLY A 60 -19.48 -8.36 22.45
C GLY A 60 -19.26 -7.72 21.08
N TRP A 61 -20.26 -7.83 20.22
CA TRP A 61 -20.24 -7.25 18.86
C TRP A 61 -20.70 -5.78 18.79
N SER A 62 -21.04 -5.16 19.92
CA SER A 62 -21.62 -3.81 19.94
C SER A 62 -20.68 -2.75 19.33
N ASN A 63 -19.38 -2.87 19.57
CA ASN A 63 -18.39 -1.95 18.99
C ASN A 63 -18.30 -2.04 17.47
N PHE A 64 -18.44 -3.24 16.90
CA PHE A 64 -18.47 -3.44 15.46
C PHE A 64 -19.75 -2.83 14.85
N ILE A 65 -20.90 -3.08 15.47
CA ILE A 65 -22.16 -2.51 15.01
C ILE A 65 -22.11 -0.98 15.08
N LYS A 66 -21.66 -0.42 16.20
CA LYS A 66 -21.47 1.02 16.35
C LYS A 66 -20.52 1.61 15.31
N GLY A 67 -19.36 0.96 15.10
CA GLY A 67 -18.39 1.42 14.11
C GLY A 67 -18.95 1.39 12.68
N LEU A 68 -19.63 0.31 12.29
CA LEU A 68 -20.23 0.16 10.96
C LEU A 68 -21.35 1.16 10.68
N THR A 69 -22.10 1.57 11.72
CA THR A 69 -23.30 2.43 11.61
C THR A 69 -23.09 3.82 12.18
N PHE A 70 -21.85 4.20 12.53
CA PHE A 70 -21.55 5.46 13.20
C PHE A 70 -21.95 6.67 12.34
N GLY A 71 -22.79 7.53 12.94
CA GLY A 71 -23.28 8.77 12.30
C GLY A 71 -24.11 8.49 11.05
N ASN A 72 -24.19 9.50 10.19
CA ASN A 72 -24.95 9.43 8.93
C ASN A 72 -24.14 8.88 7.75
N TYR A 73 -22.97 8.30 8.02
CA TYR A 73 -22.06 7.83 6.97
C TYR A 73 -21.63 6.37 7.21
N PRO A 74 -22.21 5.39 6.49
CA PRO A 74 -21.91 3.98 6.69
C PRO A 74 -20.45 3.64 6.36
N PHE A 75 -19.79 2.84 7.20
CA PHE A 75 -18.41 2.39 6.98
C PHE A 75 -18.22 1.66 5.64
N LEU A 76 -19.20 0.86 5.23
CA LEU A 76 -19.16 0.13 3.95
C LEU A 76 -19.02 1.07 2.74
N LYS A 77 -19.58 2.29 2.83
CA LYS A 77 -19.39 3.31 1.79
C LYS A 77 -17.93 3.77 1.72
N SER A 78 -17.30 4.00 2.87
CA SER A 78 -15.87 4.33 2.95
C SER A 78 -14.99 3.19 2.44
N ALA A 79 -15.34 1.95 2.77
CA ALA A 79 -14.64 0.76 2.28
C ALA A 79 -14.75 0.62 0.76
N GLY A 80 -15.93 0.89 0.19
CA GLY A 80 -16.14 0.91 -1.26
C GLY A 80 -15.27 1.94 -1.97
N TYR A 81 -15.20 3.17 -1.43
CA TYR A 81 -14.32 4.21 -2.01
C TYR A 81 -12.85 3.87 -1.86
N SER A 82 -12.41 3.38 -0.69
CA SER A 82 -11.01 2.94 -0.52
C SER A 82 -10.64 1.84 -1.50
N LEU A 83 -11.50 0.85 -1.67
CA LEU A 83 -11.27 -0.26 -2.60
C LEU A 83 -11.21 0.23 -4.06
N PHE A 84 -12.16 1.06 -4.47
CA PHE A 84 -12.19 1.65 -5.82
C PHE A 84 -10.92 2.46 -6.10
N ILE A 85 -10.59 3.40 -5.21
CA ILE A 85 -9.41 4.25 -5.36
C ILE A 85 -8.15 3.39 -5.44
N THR A 86 -7.97 2.42 -4.54
CA THR A 86 -6.79 1.57 -4.52
C THR A 86 -6.64 0.75 -5.80
N ILE A 87 -7.70 0.08 -6.24
CA ILE A 87 -7.65 -0.78 -7.44
C ILE A 87 -7.39 0.06 -8.69
N VAL A 88 -8.15 1.15 -8.87
CA VAL A 88 -8.04 1.95 -10.09
C VAL A 88 -6.72 2.71 -10.14
N SER A 89 -6.26 3.29 -9.00
CA SER A 89 -4.96 3.96 -8.94
C SER A 89 -3.81 3.02 -9.25
N THR A 90 -3.80 1.83 -8.64
CA THR A 90 -2.76 0.84 -8.89
C THR A 90 -2.78 0.34 -10.34
N ALA A 91 -3.95 0.07 -10.91
CA ALA A 91 -4.07 -0.35 -12.30
C ALA A 91 -3.54 0.71 -13.27
N LEU A 92 -3.91 1.98 -13.06
CA LEU A 92 -3.41 3.10 -13.86
C LEU A 92 -1.90 3.28 -13.70
N LEU A 93 -1.40 3.24 -12.46
CA LEU A 93 0.03 3.31 -12.18
C LEU A 93 0.79 2.21 -12.92
N LEU A 94 0.41 0.96 -12.74
CA LEU A 94 1.10 -0.17 -13.36
C LEU A 94 1.10 -0.07 -14.87
N LEU A 95 -0.03 0.25 -15.49
CA LEU A 95 -0.15 0.31 -16.95
C LEU A 95 0.61 1.51 -17.52
N CYS A 96 0.33 2.71 -17.05
CA CYS A 96 0.90 3.93 -17.62
C CYS A 96 2.42 4.01 -17.37
N THR A 97 2.86 3.67 -16.15
CA THR A 97 4.28 3.82 -15.81
C THR A 97 5.15 2.74 -16.43
N SER A 98 4.64 1.49 -16.61
CA SER A 98 5.40 0.45 -17.30
C SER A 98 5.54 0.73 -18.80
N MET A 99 4.51 1.28 -19.45
CA MET A 99 4.61 1.73 -20.85
C MET A 99 5.59 2.90 -21.00
N ALA A 100 5.49 3.90 -20.13
CA ALA A 100 6.40 5.04 -20.13
C ALA A 100 7.84 4.62 -19.86
N ALA A 101 8.05 3.72 -18.88
CA ALA A 101 9.36 3.20 -18.54
C ALA A 101 10.00 2.38 -19.68
N TRP A 102 9.20 1.57 -20.39
CA TRP A 102 9.66 0.86 -21.57
C TRP A 102 10.14 1.83 -22.64
N TYR A 103 9.33 2.84 -22.98
CA TYR A 103 9.72 3.85 -23.95
C TYR A 103 10.99 4.61 -23.52
N ILE A 104 11.08 5.06 -22.28
CA ILE A 104 12.24 5.75 -21.72
C ILE A 104 13.50 4.88 -21.76
N ALA A 105 13.37 3.57 -21.52
CA ALA A 105 14.51 2.65 -21.50
C ALA A 105 15.03 2.32 -22.89
N ARG A 106 14.16 2.36 -23.93
CA ARG A 106 14.51 1.98 -25.31
C ARG A 106 14.87 3.16 -26.20
N VAL A 107 14.34 4.35 -25.89
CA VAL A 107 14.60 5.54 -26.70
C VAL A 107 15.68 6.40 -26.04
N ASP A 108 16.91 6.35 -26.59
CA ASP A 108 18.00 7.21 -26.14
C ASP A 108 17.85 8.63 -26.68
N SER A 109 17.02 9.43 -26.00
CA SER A 109 16.85 10.86 -26.30
C SER A 109 17.10 11.73 -25.06
N LYS A 110 17.51 12.99 -25.31
CA LYS A 110 17.66 13.97 -24.21
C LYS A 110 16.34 14.20 -23.48
N PHE A 111 15.23 14.14 -24.21
CA PHE A 111 13.89 14.29 -23.63
C PHE A 111 13.53 13.14 -22.70
N CYS A 112 13.71 11.89 -23.13
CA CYS A 112 13.45 10.71 -22.29
C CYS A 112 14.31 10.72 -21.02
N ARG A 113 15.58 11.10 -21.18
CA ARG A 113 16.51 11.23 -20.05
C ARG A 113 16.06 12.32 -19.06
N MET A 114 15.63 13.48 -19.57
CA MET A 114 15.09 14.55 -18.74
C MET A 114 13.84 14.09 -17.99
N VAL A 115 12.86 13.48 -18.67
CA VAL A 115 11.63 12.96 -18.05
C VAL A 115 11.96 11.94 -16.95
N TYR A 116 12.90 11.02 -17.21
CA TYR A 116 13.33 10.04 -16.22
C TYR A 116 13.88 10.69 -14.96
N TYR A 117 14.77 11.68 -15.10
CA TYR A 117 15.32 12.39 -13.95
C TYR A 117 14.28 13.24 -13.22
N LEU A 118 13.32 13.83 -13.91
CA LEU A 118 12.19 14.53 -13.29
C LEU A 118 11.32 13.58 -12.46
N CYS A 119 11.05 12.37 -12.97
CA CYS A 119 10.33 11.34 -12.23
C CYS A 119 11.10 10.92 -10.95
N ILE A 120 12.41 10.70 -11.05
CA ILE A 120 13.24 10.39 -9.86
C ILE A 120 13.24 11.58 -8.88
N PHE A 121 13.40 12.80 -9.39
CA PHE A 121 13.40 14.00 -8.56
C PHE A 121 12.08 14.15 -7.78
N SER A 122 10.94 13.79 -8.39
CA SER A 122 9.64 13.85 -7.72
C SER A 122 9.57 12.99 -6.44
N MET A 123 10.36 11.91 -6.35
CA MET A 123 10.42 11.06 -5.15
C MET A 123 11.11 11.74 -3.96
N VAL A 124 11.97 12.72 -4.22
CA VAL A 124 12.72 13.44 -3.19
C VAL A 124 11.90 14.60 -2.62
N VAL A 125 10.93 15.12 -3.39
CA VAL A 125 10.08 16.23 -2.96
C VAL A 125 9.07 15.74 -1.90
N PRO A 126 9.15 16.23 -0.64
CA PRO A 126 8.17 15.86 0.38
C PRO A 126 6.75 16.27 -0.02
N PHE A 127 5.78 15.37 0.12
CA PHE A 127 4.38 15.65 -0.19
C PHE A 127 3.86 16.91 0.50
N GLN A 128 4.30 17.17 1.74
CA GLN A 128 3.90 18.32 2.54
C GLN A 128 4.24 19.67 1.91
N MET A 129 5.27 19.72 1.07
CA MET A 129 5.67 20.95 0.38
C MET A 129 4.69 21.33 -0.74
N VAL A 130 4.01 20.35 -1.34
CA VAL A 130 3.12 20.55 -2.49
C VAL A 130 1.64 20.39 -2.15
N MET A 131 1.31 19.95 -0.94
CA MET A 131 -0.05 19.54 -0.57
C MET A 131 -1.11 20.64 -0.71
N PHE A 132 -0.80 21.90 -0.37
CA PHE A 132 -1.75 23.02 -0.48
C PHE A 132 -1.98 23.41 -1.94
N THR A 133 -0.92 23.48 -2.72
CA THR A 133 -1.01 23.74 -4.16
C THR A 133 -1.77 22.64 -4.87
N LEU A 134 -1.50 21.38 -4.52
CA LEU A 134 -2.23 20.23 -5.04
C LEU A 134 -3.73 20.31 -4.71
N SER A 135 -4.09 20.55 -3.44
CA SER A 135 -5.48 20.67 -3.01
C SER A 135 -6.21 21.76 -3.80
N LYS A 136 -5.58 22.93 -3.95
CA LYS A 136 -6.14 24.05 -4.74
C LYS A 136 -6.30 23.67 -6.22
N THR A 137 -5.30 23.02 -6.81
CA THR A 137 -5.35 22.58 -8.21
C THR A 137 -6.43 21.52 -8.42
N ALA A 138 -6.52 20.54 -7.52
CA ALA A 138 -7.54 19.49 -7.56
C ALA A 138 -8.96 20.09 -7.47
N ASP A 139 -9.18 21.06 -6.59
CA ASP A 139 -10.45 21.75 -6.46
C ASP A 139 -10.79 22.55 -7.75
N THR A 140 -9.82 23.30 -8.27
CA THR A 140 -10.00 24.07 -9.51
C THR A 140 -10.33 23.19 -10.72
N LEU A 141 -9.69 22.02 -10.81
CA LEU A 141 -9.91 21.03 -11.88
C LEU A 141 -11.08 20.08 -11.57
N LYS A 142 -11.81 20.25 -10.46
CA LYS A 142 -12.91 19.41 -10.01
C LYS A 142 -12.50 17.93 -9.82
N LEU A 143 -11.26 17.70 -9.38
CA LEU A 143 -10.72 16.38 -9.06
C LEU A 143 -10.97 15.99 -7.59
N ASN A 144 -11.93 16.63 -6.93
CA ASN A 144 -12.25 16.49 -5.50
C ASN A 144 -13.28 15.41 -5.18
N THR A 145 -13.44 14.45 -6.09
CA THR A 145 -14.30 13.28 -5.90
C THR A 145 -13.48 11.98 -5.97
N PRO A 146 -14.02 10.84 -5.51
CA PRO A 146 -13.30 9.56 -5.57
C PRO A 146 -12.92 9.11 -6.99
N TRP A 147 -13.70 9.50 -8.00
CA TRP A 147 -13.55 8.99 -9.36
C TRP A 147 -12.27 9.47 -10.07
N PRO A 148 -11.92 10.79 -10.07
CA PRO A 148 -10.67 11.28 -10.65
C PRO A 148 -9.48 11.20 -9.68
N LEU A 149 -9.66 10.88 -8.40
CA LEU A 149 -8.56 10.81 -7.43
C LEU A 149 -7.42 9.87 -7.85
N PRO A 150 -7.66 8.75 -8.57
CA PRO A 150 -6.59 7.93 -9.15
C PRO A 150 -5.59 8.68 -10.05
N ILE A 151 -6.00 9.80 -10.67
CA ILE A 151 -5.10 10.64 -11.46
C ILE A 151 -4.06 11.33 -10.57
N ASN A 152 -4.47 11.77 -9.37
CA ASN A 152 -3.55 12.36 -8.40
C ASN A 152 -2.53 11.32 -7.92
N TYR A 153 -2.97 10.09 -7.65
CA TYR A 153 -2.09 8.98 -7.28
C TYR A 153 -1.11 8.62 -8.41
N LEU A 154 -1.57 8.63 -9.66
CA LEU A 154 -0.68 8.41 -10.81
C LEU A 154 0.47 9.43 -10.81
N GLY A 155 0.19 10.70 -10.53
CA GLY A 155 1.22 11.74 -10.46
C GLY A 155 2.28 11.48 -9.39
N PHE A 156 1.87 11.07 -8.18
CA PHE A 156 2.79 10.88 -7.06
C PHE A 156 3.48 9.50 -7.07
N GLY A 157 2.81 8.44 -7.51
CA GLY A 157 3.37 7.09 -7.57
C GLY A 157 4.27 6.86 -8.80
N ALA A 158 4.13 7.67 -9.84
CA ALA A 158 4.87 7.47 -11.10
C ALA A 158 6.38 7.44 -10.92
N GLY A 159 6.95 8.23 -10.00
CA GLY A 159 8.39 8.31 -9.79
C GLY A 159 9.00 6.95 -9.43
N LEU A 160 8.51 6.34 -8.36
CA LEU A 160 8.97 5.02 -7.89
C LEU A 160 8.73 3.93 -8.94
N ALA A 161 7.52 3.90 -9.51
CA ALA A 161 7.14 2.89 -10.46
C ALA A 161 8.00 2.95 -11.73
N ILE A 162 8.21 4.14 -12.32
CA ILE A 162 9.09 4.33 -13.49
C ILE A 162 10.52 3.93 -13.17
N PHE A 163 11.05 4.32 -12.01
CA PHE A 163 12.39 3.93 -11.60
C PHE A 163 12.56 2.41 -11.59
N MET A 164 11.65 1.68 -10.95
CA MET A 164 11.69 0.23 -10.87
C MET A 164 11.53 -0.43 -12.25
N PHE A 165 10.58 0.04 -13.05
CA PHE A 165 10.35 -0.52 -14.38
C PHE A 165 11.50 -0.26 -15.34
N VAL A 166 12.07 0.94 -15.38
CA VAL A 166 13.24 1.26 -16.22
C VAL A 166 14.42 0.37 -15.85
N GLY A 167 14.66 0.16 -14.55
CA GLY A 167 15.72 -0.74 -14.09
C GLY A 167 15.54 -2.17 -14.60
N PHE A 168 14.30 -2.68 -14.60
CA PHE A 168 14.03 -4.03 -15.08
C PHE A 168 14.03 -4.11 -16.62
N VAL A 169 13.41 -3.16 -17.32
CA VAL A 169 13.39 -3.15 -18.81
C VAL A 169 14.79 -3.17 -19.39
N LYS A 170 15.73 -2.46 -18.77
CA LYS A 170 17.16 -2.48 -19.20
C LYS A 170 17.81 -3.86 -19.07
N SER A 171 17.27 -4.76 -18.25
CA SER A 171 17.76 -6.14 -18.14
C SER A 171 17.16 -7.10 -19.17
N ILE A 172 16.14 -6.69 -19.92
CA ILE A 172 15.53 -7.47 -20.99
C ILE A 172 16.40 -7.29 -22.25
N PRO A 173 16.90 -8.38 -22.86
CA PRO A 173 17.66 -8.32 -24.10
C PRO A 173 16.84 -7.66 -25.23
N LEU A 174 17.47 -6.74 -25.98
CA LEU A 174 16.80 -6.01 -27.05
C LEU A 174 16.41 -6.92 -28.21
N GLU A 175 17.18 -8.00 -28.41
CA GLU A 175 16.99 -8.99 -29.47
C GLU A 175 15.59 -9.64 -29.44
N ILE A 176 14.97 -9.72 -28.26
CA ILE A 176 13.61 -10.27 -28.11
C ILE A 176 12.58 -9.34 -28.76
N GLU A 177 12.76 -8.03 -28.59
CA GLU A 177 11.88 -7.01 -29.20
C GLU A 177 12.14 -6.87 -30.70
N GLU A 178 13.41 -7.00 -31.13
CA GLU A 178 13.80 -7.02 -32.55
C GLU A 178 13.22 -8.24 -33.27
N ALA A 179 13.25 -9.41 -32.66
CA ALA A 179 12.60 -10.61 -33.18
C ALA A 179 11.09 -10.40 -33.37
N ALA A 180 10.41 -9.81 -32.39
CA ALA A 180 8.99 -9.48 -32.50
C ALA A 180 8.71 -8.49 -33.64
N ALA A 181 9.61 -7.53 -33.87
CA ALA A 181 9.48 -6.58 -34.97
C ALA A 181 9.67 -7.26 -36.34
N ILE A 182 10.61 -8.23 -36.45
CA ILE A 182 10.81 -9.05 -37.66
C ILE A 182 9.55 -9.88 -37.94
N ASP A 183 8.88 -10.40 -36.89
CA ASP A 183 7.59 -11.12 -36.99
C ASP A 183 6.40 -10.19 -37.29
N GLY A 184 6.63 -8.91 -37.58
CA GLY A 184 5.61 -7.93 -37.96
C GLY A 184 4.80 -7.35 -36.80
N CYS A 185 5.28 -7.47 -35.55
CA CYS A 185 4.63 -6.86 -34.41
C CYS A 185 4.86 -5.34 -34.42
N GLY A 186 3.79 -4.55 -34.42
CA GLY A 186 3.87 -3.12 -34.15
C GLY A 186 4.14 -2.84 -32.65
N PRO A 187 4.52 -1.59 -32.29
CA PRO A 187 4.95 -1.24 -30.92
C PRO A 187 3.96 -1.65 -29.82
N LEU A 188 2.68 -1.41 -29.98
CA LEU A 188 1.66 -1.79 -28.99
C LEU A 188 1.57 -3.31 -28.84
N ARG A 189 1.62 -4.07 -29.95
CA ARG A 189 1.59 -5.52 -29.90
C ARG A 189 2.85 -6.08 -29.26
N THR A 190 4.02 -5.52 -29.56
CA THR A 190 5.28 -5.86 -28.90
C THR A 190 5.20 -5.61 -27.39
N TYR A 191 4.67 -4.45 -26.97
CA TYR A 191 4.48 -4.15 -25.57
C TYR A 191 3.58 -5.17 -24.86
N PHE A 192 2.34 -5.36 -25.34
CA PHE A 192 1.37 -6.21 -24.63
C PHE A 192 1.68 -7.71 -24.73
N SER A 193 2.24 -8.17 -25.85
CA SER A 193 2.46 -9.60 -26.09
C SER A 193 3.84 -10.09 -25.69
N VAL A 194 4.84 -9.20 -25.61
CA VAL A 194 6.23 -9.58 -25.33
C VAL A 194 6.74 -8.92 -24.05
N VAL A 195 6.75 -7.59 -24.00
CA VAL A 195 7.37 -6.84 -22.89
C VAL A 195 6.57 -6.98 -21.60
N LEU A 196 5.27 -6.75 -21.63
CA LEU A 196 4.40 -6.78 -20.45
C LEU A 196 4.41 -8.14 -19.72
N PRO A 197 4.34 -9.29 -20.40
CA PRO A 197 4.51 -10.59 -19.76
C PRO A 197 5.88 -10.76 -19.07
N MET A 198 6.95 -10.23 -19.65
CA MET A 198 8.29 -10.27 -19.07
C MET A 198 8.40 -9.35 -17.83
N LEU A 199 7.68 -8.22 -17.83
CA LEU A 199 7.60 -7.29 -16.69
C LEU A 199 6.79 -7.84 -15.50
N ARG A 200 6.08 -8.95 -15.65
CA ARG A 200 5.18 -9.50 -14.63
C ARG A 200 5.77 -9.57 -13.22
N PRO A 201 7.03 -10.01 -12.99
CA PRO A 201 7.60 -10.03 -11.64
C PRO A 201 7.72 -8.64 -11.03
N THR A 202 8.16 -7.65 -11.82
CA THR A 202 8.30 -6.25 -11.37
C THR A 202 6.93 -5.60 -11.20
N MET A 203 5.96 -5.88 -12.08
CA MET A 203 4.59 -5.39 -11.92
C MET A 203 3.96 -5.86 -10.61
N ILE A 204 4.19 -7.10 -10.22
CA ILE A 204 3.70 -7.61 -8.93
C ILE A 204 4.36 -6.85 -7.78
N SER A 205 5.67 -6.63 -7.84
CA SER A 205 6.42 -5.93 -6.78
C SER A 205 5.98 -4.47 -6.66
N VAL A 206 5.90 -3.74 -7.77
CA VAL A 206 5.40 -2.36 -7.81
C VAL A 206 3.94 -2.31 -7.35
N GLY A 207 3.10 -3.21 -7.84
CA GLY A 207 1.68 -3.27 -7.47
C GLY A 207 1.47 -3.49 -5.97
N ILE A 208 2.28 -4.33 -5.33
CA ILE A 208 2.22 -4.53 -3.87
C ILE A 208 2.54 -3.23 -3.13
N LEU A 209 3.61 -2.53 -3.53
CA LEU A 209 4.01 -1.27 -2.90
C LEU A 209 2.92 -0.20 -3.06
N GLU A 210 2.38 -0.05 -4.27
CA GLU A 210 1.36 0.95 -4.59
C GLU A 210 0.02 0.65 -3.90
N ILE A 211 -0.43 -0.61 -3.87
CA ILE A 211 -1.65 -1.01 -3.15
C ILE A 211 -1.51 -0.66 -1.66
N MET A 212 -0.38 -1.02 -1.04
CA MET A 212 -0.15 -0.75 0.38
C MET A 212 -0.08 0.74 0.67
N TRP A 213 0.54 1.52 -0.21
CA TRP A 213 0.61 2.96 -0.08
C TRP A 213 -0.78 3.61 -0.20
N VAL A 214 -1.51 3.35 -1.29
CA VAL A 214 -2.82 3.97 -1.55
C VAL A 214 -3.87 3.54 -0.52
N TRP A 215 -3.89 2.26 -0.11
CA TRP A 215 -4.85 1.76 0.88
C TRP A 215 -4.71 2.44 2.25
N ASN A 216 -3.48 2.70 2.68
CA ASN A 216 -3.19 3.29 3.99
C ASN A 216 -3.16 4.83 3.97
N ASP A 217 -3.26 5.45 2.80
CA ASP A 217 -3.13 6.90 2.70
C ASP A 217 -4.34 7.63 3.28
N TYR A 218 -4.04 8.49 4.24
CA TYR A 218 -4.99 9.41 4.85
C TYR A 218 -4.90 10.80 4.25
N LEU A 219 -3.66 11.28 3.98
CA LEU A 219 -3.39 12.70 3.81
C LEU A 219 -3.87 13.23 2.46
N LEU A 220 -3.56 12.54 1.36
CA LEU A 220 -3.98 12.97 0.03
C LEU A 220 -5.51 12.97 -0.11
N PRO A 221 -6.25 11.89 0.23
CA PRO A 221 -7.72 11.91 0.20
C PRO A 221 -8.31 12.96 1.14
N TYR A 222 -7.73 13.16 2.32
CA TYR A 222 -8.20 14.16 3.29
C TYR A 222 -8.12 15.59 2.77
N LEU A 223 -7.09 15.92 1.99
CA LEU A 223 -6.87 17.24 1.42
C LEU A 223 -7.66 17.50 0.13
N VAL A 224 -7.92 16.46 -0.63
CA VAL A 224 -8.51 16.59 -1.97
C VAL A 224 -10.02 16.35 -1.96
N LEU A 225 -10.51 15.33 -1.23
CA LEU A 225 -11.93 14.96 -1.27
C LEU A 225 -12.84 15.94 -0.52
N ASP A 226 -14.05 16.13 -1.03
CA ASP A 226 -15.15 16.71 -0.26
C ASP A 226 -15.57 15.72 0.85
N ARG A 227 -15.01 15.91 2.04
CA ARG A 227 -15.18 15.02 3.21
C ARG A 227 -16.60 14.96 3.75
N THR A 228 -17.45 15.89 3.37
CA THR A 228 -18.88 15.86 3.75
C THR A 228 -19.62 14.77 2.97
N LYS A 229 -19.14 14.41 1.79
CA LYS A 229 -19.74 13.43 0.87
C LYS A 229 -18.94 12.15 0.71
N TYR A 230 -17.61 12.24 0.82
CA TYR A 230 -16.69 11.15 0.48
C TYR A 230 -15.65 10.95 1.58
N MET A 231 -15.60 9.76 2.14
CA MET A 231 -14.58 9.37 3.11
C MET A 231 -13.94 8.05 2.69
N THR A 232 -12.61 7.98 2.75
CA THR A 232 -11.89 6.71 2.71
C THR A 232 -11.86 6.08 4.10
N ILE A 233 -11.46 4.81 4.21
CA ILE A 233 -11.34 4.13 5.52
C ILE A 233 -10.46 4.93 6.50
N PRO A 234 -9.24 5.38 6.14
CA PRO A 234 -8.41 6.16 7.05
C PRO A 234 -9.08 7.47 7.54
N ILE A 235 -9.81 8.17 6.65
CA ILE A 235 -10.56 9.36 7.02
C ILE A 235 -11.70 9.00 7.98
N HIS A 236 -12.46 7.97 7.68
CA HIS A 236 -13.59 7.52 8.49
C HIS A 236 -13.15 7.14 9.92
N ILE A 237 -12.05 6.40 10.07
CA ILE A 237 -11.48 6.05 11.37
C ILE A 237 -11.07 7.30 12.16
N GLN A 238 -10.50 8.31 11.52
CA GLN A 238 -10.17 9.58 12.18
C GLN A 238 -11.42 10.36 12.60
N TYR A 239 -12.50 10.25 11.85
CA TYR A 239 -13.78 10.91 12.17
C TYR A 239 -14.42 10.35 13.45
N LEU A 240 -14.23 9.05 13.74
CA LEU A 240 -14.65 8.41 14.99
C LEU A 240 -13.93 8.95 16.23
N LYS A 241 -12.76 9.57 16.06
CA LYS A 241 -12.04 10.23 17.15
C LYS A 241 -12.68 11.53 17.65
N GLY A 242 -13.82 11.92 17.07
CA GLY A 242 -14.77 12.90 17.60
C GLY A 242 -14.46 14.36 17.31
N SER A 243 -15.41 15.03 16.69
CA SER A 243 -15.47 16.51 16.65
C SER A 243 -15.91 17.13 17.98
N TYR A 244 -16.38 16.35 18.95
CA TYR A 244 -17.01 16.83 20.20
C TYR A 244 -16.54 16.12 21.48
N GLY A 245 -15.30 15.63 21.53
CA GLY A 245 -14.66 15.18 22.79
C GLY A 245 -15.07 13.79 23.31
N THR A 246 -16.01 13.09 22.70
CA THR A 246 -16.40 11.73 23.09
C THR A 246 -15.90 10.73 22.05
N VAL A 247 -14.66 10.30 22.23
CA VAL A 247 -14.06 9.26 21.38
C VAL A 247 -14.59 7.90 21.82
N ASP A 248 -15.30 7.18 20.95
CA ASP A 248 -15.58 5.76 21.17
C ASP A 248 -14.39 4.93 20.69
N LEU A 249 -13.44 4.67 21.61
CA LEU A 249 -12.23 3.90 21.33
C LEU A 249 -12.55 2.44 20.98
N GLY A 250 -13.60 1.86 21.60
CA GLY A 250 -14.00 0.49 21.29
C GLY A 250 -14.45 0.35 19.85
N ALA A 251 -15.34 1.25 19.38
CA ALA A 251 -15.75 1.28 17.98
C ALA A 251 -14.59 1.60 17.02
N THR A 252 -13.68 2.49 17.43
CA THR A 252 -12.47 2.81 16.66
C THR A 252 -11.58 1.57 16.48
N MET A 253 -11.32 0.81 17.56
CA MET A 253 -10.53 -0.43 17.50
C MET A 253 -11.21 -1.49 16.63
N ALA A 254 -12.55 -1.61 16.70
CA ALA A 254 -13.30 -2.52 15.85
C ALA A 254 -13.16 -2.17 14.36
N LEU A 255 -13.23 -0.88 14.00
CA LEU A 255 -13.03 -0.46 12.60
C LEU A 255 -11.59 -0.60 12.12
N ILE A 256 -10.60 -0.33 12.98
CA ILE A 256 -9.19 -0.61 12.66
C ILE A 256 -9.02 -2.10 12.36
N LEU A 257 -9.58 -2.97 13.18
CA LEU A 257 -9.53 -4.42 12.96
C LEU A 257 -10.16 -4.81 11.62
N LEU A 258 -11.34 -4.28 11.30
CA LEU A 258 -11.98 -4.52 10.00
C LEU A 258 -11.15 -4.00 8.82
N SER A 259 -10.47 -2.85 8.98
CA SER A 259 -9.63 -2.26 7.93
C SER A 259 -8.33 -3.03 7.67
N ILE A 260 -7.85 -3.80 8.66
CA ILE A 260 -6.65 -4.64 8.56
C ILE A 260 -6.97 -5.94 7.78
N ILE A 261 -8.20 -6.45 7.84
CA ILE A 261 -8.57 -7.71 7.18
C ILE A 261 -8.23 -7.74 5.68
N PRO A 262 -8.59 -6.74 4.86
CA PRO A 262 -8.21 -6.73 3.44
C PRO A 262 -6.70 -6.75 3.22
N VAL A 263 -5.94 -6.07 4.10
CA VAL A 263 -4.46 -6.03 4.05
C VAL A 263 -3.88 -7.41 4.33
N ILE A 264 -4.40 -8.11 5.36
CA ILE A 264 -3.98 -9.48 5.68
C ILE A 264 -4.28 -10.43 4.53
N VAL A 265 -5.50 -10.38 3.98
CA VAL A 265 -5.90 -11.21 2.84
C VAL A 265 -4.98 -10.94 1.64
N PHE A 266 -4.75 -9.69 1.32
CA PHE A 266 -3.84 -9.29 0.25
C PHE A 266 -2.41 -9.82 0.49
N TYR A 267 -1.88 -9.65 1.71
CA TYR A 267 -0.57 -10.19 2.07
C TYR A 267 -0.49 -11.71 1.88
N LEU A 268 -1.47 -12.46 2.37
CA LEU A 268 -1.49 -13.92 2.25
C LEU A 268 -1.52 -14.37 0.78
N LEU A 269 -2.19 -13.64 -0.09
CA LEU A 269 -2.21 -13.91 -1.53
C LEU A 269 -0.87 -13.57 -2.21
N CYS A 270 -0.20 -12.51 -1.76
CA CYS A 270 1.00 -11.97 -2.39
C CYS A 270 2.31 -12.38 -1.74
N GLN A 271 2.32 -12.98 -0.53
CA GLN A 271 3.54 -13.27 0.27
C GLN A 271 4.65 -14.01 -0.50
N LYS A 272 4.28 -14.96 -1.35
CA LYS A 272 5.26 -15.71 -2.18
C LYS A 272 6.01 -14.83 -3.18
N TYR A 273 5.38 -13.77 -3.65
CA TYR A 273 5.98 -12.82 -4.59
C TYR A 273 6.84 -11.79 -3.84
N ILE A 274 6.37 -11.36 -2.64
CA ILE A 274 7.13 -10.46 -1.75
C ILE A 274 8.46 -11.10 -1.38
N ILE A 275 8.44 -12.37 -0.93
CA ILE A 275 9.65 -13.11 -0.53
C ILE A 275 10.61 -13.24 -1.72
N LYS A 276 10.11 -13.57 -2.91
CA LYS A 276 10.95 -13.68 -4.13
C LYS A 276 11.55 -12.34 -4.53
N GLY A 277 10.78 -11.25 -4.45
CA GLY A 277 11.25 -9.90 -4.78
C GLY A 277 12.36 -9.42 -3.85
N VAL A 278 12.20 -9.62 -2.54
CA VAL A 278 13.23 -9.29 -1.53
C VAL A 278 14.48 -10.13 -1.72
N ALA A 279 14.34 -11.44 -1.94
CA ALA A 279 15.49 -12.33 -2.18
C ALA A 279 16.28 -11.96 -3.43
N ALA A 280 15.58 -11.59 -4.53
CA ALA A 280 16.26 -11.17 -5.77
C ALA A 280 17.01 -9.84 -5.61
N GLY A 281 16.53 -8.92 -4.76
CA GLY A 281 17.22 -7.68 -4.40
C GLY A 281 18.46 -7.90 -3.54
N ALA A 282 18.40 -8.87 -2.62
CA ALA A 282 19.49 -9.16 -1.69
C ALA A 282 20.69 -9.91 -2.33
N VAL A 283 20.50 -10.57 -3.48
CA VAL A 283 21.55 -11.36 -4.16
C VAL A 283 22.36 -10.50 -5.16
N LYS A 284 21.97 -9.26 -5.42
CA LYS A 284 22.71 -8.33 -6.31
C LYS A 284 23.70 -7.41 -5.58
N GLY A 285 23.95 -7.68 -4.28
CA GLY A 285 24.97 -7.00 -3.48
C GLY A 285 26.23 -7.86 -3.31
#